data_997dbc01b05d092226efd23f27c56414
#
_entry.id   997dbc01b05d092226efd23f27c56414
#
_cell.length_a   1.000
_cell.length_b   1.000
_cell.length_c   1.000
_cell.angle_alpha   90.00
_cell.angle_beta   90.00
_cell.angle_gamma   90.00
#
_symmetry.space_group_name_H-M   'P 1'
#
loop_
_entity.id
_entity.type
_entity.pdbx_description
1 polymer ?
#
loop_
_entity_poly.entity_id
_entity_poly.type
_entity_poly.pdbx_seq_one_letter_code
_entity_poly.pdbx_strand_id
1 'polypeptide(L)'
;MARMTAARAAVEILKREGVADAFGVPGAAINPFYAALKASGGIAHTLARHVEGASHMAEGYTRTHPGNIGVCIGTSGPAGTDMITGLYSATGDSIPILCITGQAPTAVIHKEDFQAVDIASIAKPVTKMAVTVLEAAQVPGVFQQAFHLMRSGRPGPVLIDLPIDVQLTEIEFDPETYQPLPVYKPAASRAQIEKAIGMLNASERPLIVAGGGIINADAAELLVEFAELTGTPVVPTLMGWGLLPDDHELNAGMVGLQTSHRYGNATFLESDFVLGIGNRWANRHTGKLDVYTAGRTFVHVDIEPTQIGKIFAPDYGIASDAKAALELFVEVARELKAARGLPDRSAWAEAAQERKATLQRRTHFDDIPIKPQRVYEEMNKAFGPETRYVSTIGLSQIAGAQMLHVYRPRHWINCGQAGPLGWTIPAALGVAKADPEASVVALSGDYDFQFMLEELAVGAQHRIPYVHVLVNNSYLGLIRQAQRAFEIDFQVNLEFENLNSPELGVYGVDHVKVAEGLGCKAIRVTDPAELGDAFEQAKKLAAEHRVPVVVEAILERVTNISMSTTNDIGNVVEFEEIATEPGHAPTSIRTLKV
;
A
#
# COMPACT_ATOMS: atom_id res chain seq x y z
N MET A 1 42.16 9.22 -6.26
CA MET A 1 40.85 8.78 -6.82
C MET A 1 41.08 7.38 -7.41
N ALA A 2 40.20 6.45 -7.12
CA ALA A 2 40.28 5.10 -7.69
C ALA A 2 39.62 5.11 -9.08
N ARG A 3 40.23 4.39 -10.03
CA ARG A 3 39.65 4.22 -11.37
C ARG A 3 38.76 2.97 -11.36
N MET A 4 37.51 3.10 -11.78
CA MET A 4 36.53 2.02 -11.79
C MET A 4 35.48 2.23 -12.89
N THR A 5 34.77 1.17 -13.28
CA THR A 5 33.66 1.32 -14.23
C THR A 5 32.52 2.15 -13.63
N ALA A 6 31.78 2.89 -14.47
CA ALA A 6 30.63 3.67 -14.02
C ALA A 6 29.55 2.80 -13.34
N ALA A 7 29.35 1.55 -13.79
CA ALA A 7 28.50 0.58 -13.13
C ALA A 7 28.96 0.29 -11.70
N ARG A 8 30.26 0.13 -11.46
CA ARG A 8 30.80 -0.08 -10.12
C ARG A 8 30.61 1.15 -9.23
N ALA A 9 30.87 2.34 -9.76
CA ALA A 9 30.64 3.59 -9.03
C ALA A 9 29.17 3.72 -8.61
N ALA A 10 28.22 3.40 -9.49
CA ALA A 10 26.80 3.38 -9.16
C ALA A 10 26.47 2.41 -8.02
N VAL A 11 27.02 1.18 -8.04
CA VAL A 11 26.82 0.19 -6.95
C VAL A 11 27.40 0.68 -5.62
N GLU A 12 28.60 1.28 -5.64
CA GLU A 12 29.18 1.85 -4.41
C GLU A 12 28.31 3.00 -3.85
N ILE A 13 27.69 3.80 -4.71
CA ILE A 13 26.74 4.84 -4.30
C ILE A 13 25.49 4.21 -3.68
N LEU A 14 24.90 3.16 -4.30
CA LEU A 14 23.75 2.46 -3.69
C LEU A 14 24.06 2.03 -2.25
N LYS A 15 25.23 1.48 -2.00
CA LYS A 15 25.67 1.08 -0.65
C LYS A 15 25.78 2.26 0.30
N ARG A 16 26.34 3.39 -0.14
CA ARG A 16 26.48 4.63 0.65
C ARG A 16 25.14 5.30 0.93
N GLU A 17 24.15 5.09 0.07
CA GLU A 17 22.77 5.54 0.25
C GLU A 17 21.91 4.60 1.11
N GLY A 18 22.51 3.50 1.59
CA GLY A 18 21.89 2.56 2.52
C GLY A 18 21.06 1.45 1.87
N VAL A 19 21.26 1.20 0.56
CA VAL A 19 20.58 0.09 -0.12
C VAL A 19 21.20 -1.24 0.32
N ALA A 20 20.38 -2.11 0.90
CA ALA A 20 20.78 -3.45 1.35
C ALA A 20 20.24 -4.57 0.43
N ASP A 21 19.12 -4.34 -0.22
CA ASP A 21 18.44 -5.31 -1.08
C ASP A 21 18.06 -4.71 -2.43
N ALA A 22 18.13 -5.53 -3.47
CA ALA A 22 17.68 -5.23 -4.82
C ALA A 22 16.89 -6.41 -5.39
N PHE A 23 15.93 -6.11 -6.23
CA PHE A 23 15.05 -7.07 -6.90
C PHE A 23 15.20 -6.92 -8.40
N GLY A 24 15.11 -7.97 -9.18
CA GLY A 24 15.20 -7.77 -10.61
C GLY A 24 15.40 -9.02 -11.44
N VAL A 25 15.46 -8.79 -12.75
CA VAL A 25 15.73 -9.83 -13.74
C VAL A 25 16.93 -9.39 -14.60
N PRO A 26 18.06 -10.12 -14.58
CA PRO A 26 19.20 -9.80 -15.41
C PRO A 26 18.92 -9.98 -16.91
N GLY A 27 19.66 -9.27 -17.75
CA GLY A 27 19.61 -9.39 -19.19
C GLY A 27 20.81 -8.72 -19.85
N ALA A 28 20.95 -8.87 -21.17
CA ALA A 28 22.17 -8.51 -21.87
C ALA A 28 22.65 -7.08 -21.64
N ALA A 29 21.72 -6.10 -21.71
CA ALA A 29 22.08 -4.68 -21.62
C ALA A 29 22.37 -4.19 -20.19
N ILE A 30 22.15 -5.02 -19.14
CA ILE A 30 22.39 -4.66 -17.73
C ILE A 30 23.44 -5.57 -17.07
N ASN A 31 23.97 -6.55 -17.78
CA ASN A 31 24.95 -7.48 -17.24
C ASN A 31 26.20 -6.83 -16.63
N PRO A 32 26.76 -5.73 -17.18
CA PRO A 32 27.91 -5.08 -16.53
C PRO A 32 27.56 -4.54 -15.14
N PHE A 33 26.33 -4.05 -14.95
CA PHE A 33 25.83 -3.61 -13.64
C PHE A 33 25.69 -4.80 -12.66
N TYR A 34 25.14 -5.93 -13.11
CA TYR A 34 25.07 -7.16 -12.30
C TYR A 34 26.46 -7.72 -11.95
N ALA A 35 27.41 -7.61 -12.87
CA ALA A 35 28.82 -8.00 -12.60
C ALA A 35 29.41 -7.10 -11.50
N ALA A 36 29.18 -5.80 -11.57
CA ALA A 36 29.60 -4.83 -10.54
C ALA A 36 28.92 -5.11 -9.20
N LEU A 37 27.60 -5.38 -9.19
CA LEU A 37 26.82 -5.72 -8.00
C LEU A 37 27.40 -6.95 -7.29
N LYS A 38 27.68 -8.01 -8.05
CA LYS A 38 28.30 -9.25 -7.55
C LYS A 38 29.71 -9.00 -6.98
N ALA A 39 30.53 -8.25 -7.72
CA ALA A 39 31.93 -8.00 -7.33
C ALA A 39 32.05 -7.10 -6.10
N SER A 40 31.18 -6.10 -5.94
CA SER A 40 31.19 -5.16 -4.81
C SER A 40 30.66 -5.79 -3.53
N GLY A 41 29.72 -6.75 -3.61
CA GLY A 41 29.05 -7.32 -2.45
C GLY A 41 28.28 -6.28 -1.62
N GLY A 42 27.66 -6.72 -0.53
CA GLY A 42 26.97 -5.84 0.43
C GLY A 42 25.53 -5.47 0.05
N ILE A 43 25.07 -5.78 -1.16
CA ILE A 43 23.66 -5.68 -1.57
C ILE A 43 23.18 -7.08 -1.93
N ALA A 44 22.14 -7.56 -1.24
CA ALA A 44 21.52 -8.83 -1.58
C ALA A 44 20.63 -8.67 -2.81
N HIS A 45 20.61 -9.67 -3.69
CA HIS A 45 19.76 -9.66 -4.88
C HIS A 45 18.74 -10.80 -4.84
N THR A 46 17.49 -10.46 -5.08
CA THR A 46 16.39 -11.43 -5.24
C THR A 46 16.00 -11.50 -6.72
N LEU A 47 16.15 -12.68 -7.31
CA LEU A 47 15.77 -12.92 -8.70
C LEU A 47 14.24 -13.10 -8.79
N ALA A 48 13.56 -12.13 -9.36
CA ALA A 48 12.13 -12.20 -9.66
C ALA A 48 11.85 -13.09 -10.89
N ARG A 49 10.61 -13.47 -11.09
CA ARG A 49 10.16 -14.16 -12.31
C ARG A 49 9.70 -13.17 -13.37
N HIS A 50 9.13 -12.05 -12.94
CA HIS A 50 8.70 -10.95 -13.80
C HIS A 50 9.28 -9.62 -13.32
N VAL A 51 9.63 -8.72 -14.25
CA VAL A 51 10.24 -7.43 -13.86
C VAL A 51 9.22 -6.52 -13.17
N GLU A 52 7.95 -6.58 -13.58
CA GLU A 52 6.86 -5.92 -12.85
C GLU A 52 6.79 -6.40 -11.40
N GLY A 53 6.85 -7.73 -11.18
CA GLY A 53 6.93 -8.33 -9.84
C GLY A 53 8.12 -7.81 -9.03
N ALA A 54 9.30 -7.65 -9.66
CA ALA A 54 10.46 -7.04 -9.01
C ALA A 54 10.21 -5.59 -8.57
N SER A 55 9.48 -4.79 -9.36
CA SER A 55 9.10 -3.43 -8.98
C SER A 55 8.13 -3.39 -7.80
N HIS A 56 7.20 -4.34 -7.73
CA HIS A 56 6.27 -4.50 -6.61
C HIS A 56 6.97 -5.04 -5.35
N MET A 57 7.98 -5.92 -5.47
CA MET A 57 8.85 -6.28 -4.34
C MET A 57 9.57 -5.05 -3.78
N ALA A 58 10.11 -4.20 -4.66
CA ALA A 58 10.76 -2.94 -4.25
C ALA A 58 9.79 -2.01 -3.52
N GLU A 59 8.53 -1.91 -3.96
CA GLU A 59 7.50 -1.16 -3.25
C GLU A 59 7.18 -1.75 -1.87
N GLY A 60 6.96 -3.05 -1.76
CA GLY A 60 6.70 -3.74 -0.49
C GLY A 60 7.84 -3.51 0.50
N TYR A 61 9.08 -3.67 0.03
CA TYR A 61 10.29 -3.42 0.82
C TYR A 61 10.35 -1.98 1.34
N THR A 62 10.08 -0.99 0.49
CA THR A 62 10.11 0.43 0.87
C THR A 62 9.05 0.76 1.92
N ARG A 63 7.84 0.19 1.80
CA ARG A 63 6.71 0.46 2.70
C ARG A 63 6.90 -0.12 4.11
N THR A 64 7.83 -1.06 4.29
CA THR A 64 8.00 -1.81 5.55
C THR A 64 8.64 -0.98 6.66
N HIS A 65 9.69 -0.20 6.36
CA HIS A 65 10.41 0.60 7.35
C HIS A 65 10.66 2.03 6.87
N PRO A 66 10.70 3.01 7.80
CA PRO A 66 11.09 4.37 7.47
C PRO A 66 12.49 4.41 6.84
N GLY A 67 12.64 5.19 5.77
CA GLY A 67 13.94 5.41 5.12
C GLY A 67 14.35 4.33 4.12
N ASN A 68 13.70 3.16 4.08
CA ASN A 68 13.96 2.14 3.06
C ASN A 68 13.71 2.69 1.66
N ILE A 69 14.58 2.32 0.73
CA ILE A 69 14.38 2.52 -0.71
C ILE A 69 14.63 1.19 -1.40
N GLY A 70 13.56 0.58 -1.91
CA GLY A 70 13.64 -0.62 -2.73
C GLY A 70 14.22 -0.30 -4.10
N VAL A 71 15.08 -1.18 -4.60
CA VAL A 71 15.73 -1.04 -5.91
C VAL A 71 15.26 -2.16 -6.83
N CYS A 72 14.72 -1.79 -8.00
CA CYS A 72 14.34 -2.72 -9.05
C CYS A 72 15.32 -2.59 -10.23
N ILE A 73 15.88 -3.72 -10.73
CA ILE A 73 16.88 -3.74 -11.79
C ILE A 73 16.38 -4.62 -12.94
N GLY A 74 16.34 -4.07 -14.14
CA GLY A 74 15.96 -4.79 -15.36
C GLY A 74 16.85 -4.45 -16.55
N THR A 75 16.72 -5.22 -17.62
CA THR A 75 17.43 -4.97 -18.87
C THR A 75 16.70 -3.91 -19.73
N SER A 76 17.07 -3.80 -21.00
CA SER A 76 16.47 -2.91 -21.98
C SER A 76 15.09 -3.39 -22.46
N GLY A 77 14.36 -2.50 -23.15
CA GLY A 77 13.11 -2.82 -23.84
C GLY A 77 11.97 -3.23 -22.90
N PRO A 78 11.42 -4.45 -23.06
CA PRO A 78 10.28 -4.93 -22.28
C PRO A 78 10.47 -4.82 -20.76
N ALA A 79 11.67 -5.09 -20.26
CA ALA A 79 11.95 -4.99 -18.83
C ALA A 79 11.70 -3.56 -18.30
N GLY A 80 12.07 -2.54 -19.05
CA GLY A 80 11.78 -1.15 -18.70
C GLY A 80 10.28 -0.85 -18.75
N THR A 81 9.60 -1.28 -19.82
CA THR A 81 8.14 -1.01 -19.97
C THR A 81 7.30 -1.76 -18.92
N ASP A 82 7.71 -2.96 -18.52
CA ASP A 82 7.04 -3.74 -17.48
C ASP A 82 7.13 -3.09 -16.08
N MET A 83 8.17 -2.27 -15.82
CA MET A 83 8.30 -1.51 -14.56
C MET A 83 7.32 -0.34 -14.45
N ILE A 84 6.68 0.09 -15.54
CA ILE A 84 5.84 1.30 -15.55
C ILE A 84 4.65 1.17 -14.60
N THR A 85 4.04 0.00 -14.47
CA THR A 85 2.97 -0.26 -13.50
C THR A 85 3.45 -0.01 -12.07
N GLY A 86 4.62 -0.54 -11.70
CA GLY A 86 5.21 -0.31 -10.36
C GLY A 86 5.60 1.14 -10.12
N LEU A 87 6.16 1.83 -11.11
CA LEU A 87 6.45 3.27 -11.03
C LEU A 87 5.19 4.11 -10.85
N TYR A 88 4.10 3.77 -11.56
CA TYR A 88 2.80 4.44 -11.41
C TYR A 88 2.22 4.21 -10.01
N SER A 89 2.22 2.98 -9.52
CA SER A 89 1.77 2.62 -8.18
C SER A 89 2.56 3.39 -7.11
N ALA A 90 3.87 3.39 -7.20
CA ALA A 90 4.76 4.10 -6.28
C ALA A 90 4.52 5.62 -6.30
N THR A 91 4.39 6.23 -7.49
CA THR A 91 4.07 7.67 -7.63
C THR A 91 2.72 7.98 -7.01
N GLY A 92 1.71 7.15 -7.28
CA GLY A 92 0.36 7.33 -6.75
C GLY A 92 0.34 7.45 -5.22
N ASP A 93 1.13 6.64 -4.53
CA ASP A 93 1.16 6.57 -3.07
C ASP A 93 2.35 7.29 -2.42
N SER A 94 3.16 8.00 -3.20
CA SER A 94 4.34 8.73 -2.70
C SER A 94 5.40 7.80 -2.08
N ILE A 95 5.69 6.70 -2.76
CA ILE A 95 6.67 5.69 -2.34
C ILE A 95 7.95 5.85 -3.15
N PRO A 96 9.10 6.09 -2.50
CA PRO A 96 10.38 6.20 -3.19
C PRO A 96 10.93 4.79 -3.52
N ILE A 97 10.96 4.43 -4.80
CA ILE A 97 11.67 3.28 -5.33
C ILE A 97 12.62 3.72 -6.43
N LEU A 98 13.74 3.04 -6.57
CA LEU A 98 14.70 3.27 -7.65
C LEU A 98 14.60 2.14 -8.68
N CYS A 99 14.20 2.48 -9.90
CA CYS A 99 14.27 1.56 -11.04
C CYS A 99 15.52 1.85 -11.88
N ILE A 100 16.29 0.81 -12.19
CA ILE A 100 17.50 0.88 -13.01
C ILE A 100 17.30 -0.03 -14.21
N THR A 101 17.40 0.56 -15.41
CA THR A 101 17.31 -0.20 -16.67
C THR A 101 18.65 -0.19 -17.41
N GLY A 102 18.91 -1.27 -18.14
CA GLY A 102 19.95 -1.28 -19.16
C GLY A 102 19.43 -0.74 -20.48
N GLN A 103 20.34 -0.26 -21.34
CA GLN A 103 20.02 0.30 -22.65
C GLN A 103 21.04 -0.12 -23.70
N ALA A 104 20.65 -0.05 -24.97
CA ALA A 104 21.53 -0.18 -26.11
C ALA A 104 22.71 0.82 -26.03
N PRO A 105 23.86 0.56 -26.70
CA PRO A 105 24.97 1.50 -26.73
C PRO A 105 24.54 2.89 -27.23
N THR A 106 25.13 3.95 -26.66
CA THR A 106 24.79 5.35 -26.97
C THR A 106 24.79 5.68 -28.45
N ALA A 107 25.72 5.07 -29.22
CA ALA A 107 25.86 5.29 -30.66
C ALA A 107 24.67 4.79 -31.50
N VAL A 108 23.80 3.93 -30.93
CA VAL A 108 22.74 3.23 -31.68
C VAL A 108 21.33 3.37 -31.06
N ILE A 109 21.18 4.04 -29.93
CA ILE A 109 19.89 4.22 -29.22
C ILE A 109 18.76 4.66 -30.17
N HIS A 110 19.03 5.54 -31.16
CA HIS A 110 18.03 6.05 -32.10
C HIS A 110 18.08 5.41 -33.48
N LYS A 111 18.67 4.22 -33.60
CA LYS A 111 18.90 3.53 -34.89
C LYS A 111 18.21 2.18 -35.01
N GLU A 112 17.05 2.03 -34.39
CA GLU A 112 16.27 0.77 -34.40
C GLU A 112 17.09 -0.45 -33.91
N ASP A 113 17.99 -0.21 -32.92
CA ASP A 113 18.72 -1.30 -32.29
C ASP A 113 17.79 -2.17 -31.43
N PHE A 114 18.12 -3.44 -31.24
CA PHE A 114 17.29 -4.39 -30.52
C PHE A 114 16.99 -3.90 -29.10
N GLN A 115 15.72 -3.79 -28.78
CA GLN A 115 15.21 -3.32 -27.48
C GLN A 115 15.64 -1.89 -27.08
N ALA A 116 16.07 -1.06 -28.01
CA ALA A 116 16.38 0.35 -27.77
C ALA A 116 15.10 1.20 -27.71
N VAL A 117 14.43 1.19 -26.58
CA VAL A 117 13.22 2.01 -26.34
C VAL A 117 13.58 3.26 -25.53
N ASP A 118 12.94 4.40 -25.82
CA ASP A 118 13.05 5.60 -25.00
C ASP A 118 12.25 5.45 -23.70
N ILE A 119 12.80 4.62 -22.80
CA ILE A 119 12.15 4.33 -21.53
C ILE A 119 12.07 5.54 -20.61
N ALA A 120 13.02 6.46 -20.70
CA ALA A 120 13.01 7.68 -19.90
C ALA A 120 11.78 8.55 -20.24
N SER A 121 11.46 8.71 -21.53
CA SER A 121 10.25 9.43 -21.94
C SER A 121 8.96 8.72 -21.53
N ILE A 122 8.91 7.39 -21.60
CA ILE A 122 7.75 6.59 -21.17
C ILE A 122 7.53 6.71 -19.66
N ALA A 123 8.59 6.67 -18.85
CA ALA A 123 8.52 6.72 -17.40
C ALA A 123 8.33 8.14 -16.83
N LYS A 124 8.59 9.18 -17.60
CA LYS A 124 8.56 10.57 -17.14
C LYS A 124 7.27 10.98 -16.41
N PRO A 125 6.05 10.64 -16.88
CA PRO A 125 4.81 11.04 -16.20
C PRO A 125 4.54 10.28 -14.88
N VAL A 126 5.25 9.20 -14.62
CA VAL A 126 5.06 8.33 -13.44
C VAL A 126 6.29 8.30 -12.52
N THR A 127 7.19 9.27 -12.63
CA THR A 127 8.39 9.38 -11.81
C THR A 127 8.68 10.82 -11.43
N LYS A 128 9.48 11.02 -10.40
CA LYS A 128 10.06 12.34 -10.09
C LYS A 128 11.21 12.70 -11.03
N MET A 129 11.93 11.71 -11.52
CA MET A 129 12.97 11.84 -12.52
C MET A 129 13.05 10.54 -13.33
N ALA A 130 13.12 10.66 -14.63
CA ALA A 130 13.49 9.57 -15.54
C ALA A 130 14.56 10.08 -16.49
N VAL A 131 15.69 9.39 -16.57
CA VAL A 131 16.86 9.86 -17.33
C VAL A 131 17.65 8.70 -17.94
N THR A 132 18.02 8.83 -19.21
CA THR A 132 19.04 8.00 -19.84
C THR A 132 20.38 8.71 -19.69
N VAL A 133 21.36 8.07 -19.05
CA VAL A 133 22.68 8.65 -18.79
C VAL A 133 23.61 8.39 -19.98
N LEU A 134 23.90 9.43 -20.75
CA LEU A 134 24.68 9.30 -22.00
C LEU A 134 26.20 9.38 -21.80
N GLU A 135 26.67 9.88 -20.67
CA GLU A 135 28.10 10.02 -20.34
C GLU A 135 28.43 9.36 -19.01
N ALA A 136 29.41 8.48 -19.00
CA ALA A 136 29.81 7.72 -17.82
C ALA A 136 30.20 8.61 -16.62
N ALA A 137 30.84 9.74 -16.88
CA ALA A 137 31.24 10.70 -15.82
C ALA A 137 30.05 11.32 -15.08
N GLN A 138 28.85 11.30 -15.66
CA GLN A 138 27.62 11.82 -15.04
C GLN A 138 26.98 10.83 -14.07
N VAL A 139 27.28 9.51 -14.17
CA VAL A 139 26.64 8.46 -13.38
C VAL A 139 26.65 8.76 -11.87
N PRO A 140 27.76 9.14 -11.23
CA PRO A 140 27.76 9.45 -9.80
C PRO A 140 26.79 10.59 -9.43
N GLY A 141 26.79 11.67 -10.17
CA GLY A 141 25.91 12.83 -9.94
C GLY A 141 24.45 12.51 -10.15
N VAL A 142 24.11 11.70 -11.16
CA VAL A 142 22.72 11.28 -11.44
C VAL A 142 22.19 10.40 -10.32
N PHE A 143 22.95 9.43 -9.83
CA PHE A 143 22.53 8.60 -8.69
C PHE A 143 22.36 9.42 -7.41
N GLN A 144 23.30 10.32 -7.11
CA GLN A 144 23.20 11.23 -5.96
C GLN A 144 21.94 12.09 -6.04
N GLN A 145 21.65 12.68 -7.20
CA GLN A 145 20.44 13.46 -7.43
C GLN A 145 19.16 12.61 -7.31
N ALA A 146 19.18 11.36 -7.79
CA ALA A 146 18.06 10.44 -7.68
C ALA A 146 17.64 10.23 -6.22
N PHE A 147 18.57 9.89 -5.33
CA PHE A 147 18.28 9.69 -3.91
C PHE A 147 17.83 10.98 -3.23
N HIS A 148 18.42 12.12 -3.58
CA HIS A 148 17.96 13.41 -3.10
C HIS A 148 16.50 13.68 -3.48
N LEU A 149 16.14 13.49 -4.76
CA LEU A 149 14.79 13.72 -5.26
C LEU A 149 13.78 12.74 -4.65
N MET A 150 14.13 11.48 -4.51
CA MET A 150 13.25 10.47 -3.91
C MET A 150 12.84 10.83 -2.48
N ARG A 151 13.73 11.46 -1.72
CA ARG A 151 13.54 11.79 -0.30
C ARG A 151 13.06 13.22 -0.02
N SER A 152 13.34 14.17 -0.92
CA SER A 152 13.02 15.61 -0.74
C SER A 152 11.60 15.93 -1.18
N GLY A 153 10.93 16.85 -0.46
CA GLY A 153 9.53 17.19 -0.71
C GLY A 153 8.61 15.96 -0.63
N ARG A 154 7.61 15.87 -1.49
CA ARG A 154 6.77 14.69 -1.62
C ARG A 154 7.61 13.52 -2.16
N PRO A 155 7.74 12.39 -1.44
CA PRO A 155 8.50 11.23 -1.93
C PRO A 155 7.92 10.65 -3.22
N GLY A 156 8.76 9.97 -4.00
CA GLY A 156 8.31 9.30 -5.22
C GLY A 156 9.44 8.59 -5.96
N PRO A 157 9.13 7.76 -6.94
CA PRO A 157 10.08 6.91 -7.64
C PRO A 157 10.95 7.67 -8.64
N VAL A 158 12.08 7.05 -8.97
CA VAL A 158 13.02 7.50 -10.00
C VAL A 158 13.37 6.33 -10.92
N LEU A 159 13.56 6.60 -12.22
CA LEU A 159 14.12 5.66 -13.18
C LEU A 159 15.45 6.20 -13.72
N ILE A 160 16.50 5.36 -13.71
CA ILE A 160 17.80 5.63 -14.32
C ILE A 160 18.05 4.56 -15.38
N ASP A 161 18.22 4.99 -16.63
CA ASP A 161 18.50 4.14 -17.77
C ASP A 161 19.97 4.25 -18.15
N LEU A 162 20.67 3.11 -18.22
CA LEU A 162 22.12 3.03 -18.35
C LEU A 162 22.52 2.31 -19.64
N PRO A 163 22.95 3.02 -20.71
CA PRO A 163 23.53 2.39 -21.87
C PRO A 163 24.72 1.50 -21.52
N ILE A 164 24.86 0.36 -22.22
CA ILE A 164 25.85 -0.66 -21.89
C ILE A 164 27.30 -0.15 -22.00
N ASP A 165 27.60 0.70 -22.96
CA ASP A 165 28.89 1.35 -23.12
C ASP A 165 29.20 2.34 -21.98
N VAL A 166 28.21 3.06 -21.51
CA VAL A 166 28.30 3.92 -20.30
C VAL A 166 28.62 3.08 -19.07
N GLN A 167 27.93 1.95 -18.87
CA GLN A 167 28.18 1.05 -17.74
C GLN A 167 29.61 0.55 -17.69
N LEU A 168 30.21 0.22 -18.86
CA LEU A 168 31.54 -0.36 -19.00
C LEU A 168 32.67 0.68 -18.96
N THR A 169 32.37 1.94 -19.23
CA THR A 169 33.37 3.02 -19.28
C THR A 169 33.97 3.26 -17.91
N GLU A 170 35.29 3.33 -17.83
CA GLU A 170 36.01 3.67 -16.61
C GLU A 170 35.96 5.18 -16.31
N ILE A 171 35.71 5.51 -15.06
CA ILE A 171 35.71 6.89 -14.53
C ILE A 171 36.61 6.98 -13.28
N GLU A 172 37.00 8.18 -12.94
CA GLU A 172 37.65 8.48 -11.67
C GLU A 172 36.53 8.75 -10.62
N PHE A 173 36.44 7.89 -9.62
CA PHE A 173 35.48 8.02 -8.53
C PHE A 173 36.09 7.49 -7.22
N ASP A 174 35.86 8.20 -6.14
CA ASP A 174 36.28 7.80 -4.81
C ASP A 174 35.06 7.64 -3.90
N PRO A 175 34.63 6.40 -3.62
CA PRO A 175 33.47 6.14 -2.77
C PRO A 175 33.61 6.72 -1.35
N GLU A 176 34.84 6.87 -0.84
CA GLU A 176 35.07 7.40 0.50
C GLU A 176 34.78 8.92 0.60
N THR A 177 34.84 9.63 -0.51
CA THR A 177 34.50 11.06 -0.57
C THR A 177 33.03 11.32 -0.87
N TYR A 178 32.28 10.29 -1.24
CA TYR A 178 30.85 10.43 -1.54
C TYR A 178 30.05 10.78 -0.29
N GLN A 179 29.18 11.77 -0.39
CA GLN A 179 28.24 12.16 0.64
C GLN A 179 26.83 12.27 0.05
N PRO A 180 25.80 11.66 0.69
CA PRO A 180 24.41 11.90 0.32
C PRO A 180 24.07 13.41 0.35
N LEU A 181 23.24 13.87 -0.58
CA LEU A 181 22.74 15.25 -0.53
C LEU A 181 21.75 15.44 0.63
N PRO A 182 21.73 16.62 1.25
CA PRO A 182 20.76 16.92 2.30
C PRO A 182 19.33 16.81 1.77
N VAL A 183 18.43 16.34 2.65
CA VAL A 183 16.99 16.25 2.35
C VAL A 183 16.30 17.53 2.80
N TYR A 184 15.51 18.12 1.92
CA TYR A 184 14.76 19.35 2.21
C TYR A 184 13.26 19.08 2.18
N LYS A 185 12.58 19.53 3.23
CA LYS A 185 11.13 19.45 3.37
C LYS A 185 10.59 20.78 3.88
N PRO A 186 9.42 21.24 3.41
CA PRO A 186 8.81 22.46 3.92
C PRO A 186 8.39 22.29 5.38
N ALA A 187 8.45 23.36 6.16
CA ALA A 187 8.01 23.40 7.54
C ALA A 187 7.01 24.54 7.76
N ALA A 188 5.97 24.28 8.55
CA ALA A 188 5.02 25.29 8.97
C ALA A 188 5.68 26.32 9.89
N SER A 189 5.19 27.55 9.86
CA SER A 189 5.51 28.55 10.87
C SER A 189 4.64 28.34 12.12
N ARG A 190 5.16 28.76 13.29
CA ARG A 190 4.41 28.72 14.55
C ARG A 190 3.06 29.46 14.43
N ALA A 191 3.02 30.64 13.81
CA ALA A 191 1.80 31.41 13.62
C ALA A 191 0.72 30.67 12.79
N GLN A 192 1.14 29.84 11.82
CA GLN A 192 0.20 28.99 11.06
C GLN A 192 -0.41 27.92 11.94
N ILE A 193 0.39 27.27 12.78
CA ILE A 193 -0.07 26.23 13.71
C ILE A 193 -0.98 26.82 14.79
N GLU A 194 -0.61 27.96 15.39
CA GLU A 194 -1.44 28.67 16.37
C GLU A 194 -2.83 29.01 15.79
N LYS A 195 -2.88 29.46 14.54
CA LYS A 195 -4.16 29.72 13.85
C LYS A 195 -4.97 28.45 13.66
N ALA A 196 -4.34 27.36 13.19
CA ALA A 196 -5.02 26.07 13.01
C ALA A 196 -5.57 25.50 14.33
N ILE A 197 -4.78 25.55 15.41
CA ILE A 197 -5.25 25.15 16.75
C ILE A 197 -6.36 26.08 17.25
N GLY A 198 -6.29 27.38 16.95
CA GLY A 198 -7.36 28.34 17.26
C GLY A 198 -8.69 27.94 16.60
N MET A 199 -8.64 27.54 15.31
CA MET A 199 -9.82 27.06 14.58
C MET A 199 -10.34 25.73 15.17
N LEU A 200 -9.45 24.78 15.48
CA LEU A 200 -9.80 23.53 16.15
C LEU A 200 -10.45 23.78 17.52
N ASN A 201 -9.93 24.71 18.32
CA ASN A 201 -10.45 25.01 19.64
C ASN A 201 -11.80 25.76 19.61
N ALA A 202 -12.14 26.40 18.51
CA ALA A 202 -13.45 27.04 18.31
C ALA A 202 -14.55 26.06 17.88
N SER A 203 -14.20 24.81 17.54
CA SER A 203 -15.16 23.78 17.13
C SER A 203 -15.63 22.93 18.32
N GLU A 204 -16.83 22.38 18.19
CA GLU A 204 -17.45 21.51 19.20
C GLU A 204 -17.15 20.02 18.93
N ARG A 205 -17.12 19.62 17.66
CA ARG A 205 -16.97 18.24 17.21
C ARG A 205 -15.85 18.08 16.18
N PRO A 206 -14.59 18.39 16.56
CA PRO A 206 -13.48 18.30 15.65
C PRO A 206 -13.07 16.85 15.38
N LEU A 207 -12.49 16.62 14.19
CA LEU A 207 -11.82 15.37 13.79
C LEU A 207 -10.44 15.63 13.19
N ILE A 208 -9.53 14.69 13.35
CA ILE A 208 -8.28 14.64 12.60
C ILE A 208 -8.41 13.55 11.54
N VAL A 209 -8.27 13.91 10.25
CA VAL A 209 -8.13 12.95 9.16
C VAL A 209 -6.65 12.68 8.92
N ALA A 210 -6.20 11.50 9.33
CA ALA A 210 -4.79 11.10 9.31
C ALA A 210 -4.46 10.29 8.05
N GLY A 211 -3.63 10.85 7.17
CA GLY A 211 -3.25 10.22 5.91
C GLY A 211 -1.90 9.51 5.92
N GLY A 212 -1.60 8.80 4.81
CA GLY A 212 -0.33 8.08 4.62
C GLY A 212 0.91 8.97 4.66
N GLY A 213 0.76 10.29 4.49
CA GLY A 213 1.86 11.25 4.64
C GLY A 213 2.45 11.26 6.06
N ILE A 214 1.64 10.98 7.09
CA ILE A 214 2.13 10.85 8.47
C ILE A 214 2.99 9.59 8.63
N ILE A 215 2.58 8.48 7.99
CA ILE A 215 3.38 7.23 7.95
C ILE A 215 4.71 7.47 7.22
N ASN A 216 4.68 8.15 6.07
CA ASN A 216 5.89 8.46 5.30
C ASN A 216 6.84 9.42 6.03
N ALA A 217 6.30 10.30 6.89
CA ALA A 217 7.07 11.22 7.71
C ALA A 217 7.58 10.60 9.02
N ASP A 218 7.18 9.35 9.33
CA ASP A 218 7.48 8.67 10.60
C ASP A 218 7.07 9.53 11.82
N ALA A 219 5.79 9.90 11.87
CA ALA A 219 5.25 10.85 12.84
C ALA A 219 3.98 10.34 13.57
N ALA A 220 3.81 9.02 13.65
CA ALA A 220 2.64 8.42 14.29
C ALA A 220 2.53 8.76 15.79
N GLU A 221 3.64 8.69 16.53
CA GLU A 221 3.67 9.01 17.96
C GLU A 221 3.27 10.47 18.24
N LEU A 222 3.72 11.40 17.38
CA LEU A 222 3.34 12.82 17.49
C LEU A 222 1.85 13.04 17.17
N LEU A 223 1.27 12.26 16.25
CA LEU A 223 -0.17 12.30 15.99
C LEU A 223 -0.96 11.82 17.20
N VAL A 224 -0.57 10.69 17.80
CA VAL A 224 -1.23 10.15 18.99
C VAL A 224 -1.18 11.17 20.13
N GLU A 225 0.01 11.70 20.42
CA GLU A 225 0.17 12.71 21.45
C GLU A 225 -0.68 13.96 21.21
N PHE A 226 -0.71 14.48 19.98
CA PHE A 226 -1.54 15.64 19.65
C PHE A 226 -3.03 15.35 19.83
N ALA A 227 -3.49 14.17 19.40
CA ALA A 227 -4.87 13.73 19.56
C ALA A 227 -5.26 13.63 21.04
N GLU A 228 -4.42 13.01 21.87
CA GLU A 228 -4.62 12.88 23.34
C GLU A 228 -4.58 14.23 24.06
N LEU A 229 -3.64 15.12 23.71
CA LEU A 229 -3.56 16.46 24.29
C LEU A 229 -4.84 17.27 24.06
N THR A 230 -5.42 17.14 22.86
CA THR A 230 -6.59 17.92 22.44
C THR A 230 -7.92 17.18 22.63
N GLY A 231 -7.92 15.91 23.00
CA GLY A 231 -9.11 15.06 23.09
C GLY A 231 -9.84 14.90 21.76
N THR A 232 -9.10 14.96 20.62
CA THR A 232 -9.71 15.00 19.30
C THR A 232 -9.70 13.61 18.65
N PRO A 233 -10.86 13.02 18.32
CA PRO A 233 -10.92 11.74 17.63
C PRO A 233 -10.22 11.76 16.27
N VAL A 234 -9.62 10.63 15.90
CA VAL A 234 -8.86 10.46 14.66
C VAL A 234 -9.55 9.49 13.73
N VAL A 235 -9.63 9.88 12.47
CA VAL A 235 -10.12 9.08 11.35
C VAL A 235 -8.92 8.79 10.44
N PRO A 236 -8.32 7.60 10.49
CA PRO A 236 -7.28 7.25 9.53
C PRO A 236 -7.89 7.07 8.14
N THR A 237 -7.14 7.47 7.11
CA THR A 237 -7.44 7.03 5.74
C THR A 237 -6.97 5.60 5.55
N LEU A 238 -7.36 4.92 4.45
CA LEU A 238 -6.86 3.57 4.15
C LEU A 238 -5.31 3.52 4.18
N MET A 239 -4.64 4.55 3.66
CA MET A 239 -3.17 4.63 3.63
C MET A 239 -2.57 5.09 4.96
N GLY A 240 -3.38 5.56 5.90
CA GLY A 240 -3.00 5.95 7.25
C GLY A 240 -3.45 4.94 8.32
N TRP A 241 -4.00 3.81 7.91
CA TRP A 241 -4.53 2.83 8.85
C TRP A 241 -3.41 2.23 9.72
N GLY A 242 -3.67 2.15 11.02
CA GLY A 242 -2.68 1.77 12.03
C GLY A 242 -1.89 2.94 12.64
N LEU A 243 -2.12 4.20 12.20
CA LEU A 243 -1.53 5.38 12.85
C LEU A 243 -1.97 5.53 14.31
N LEU A 244 -3.22 5.17 14.60
CA LEU A 244 -3.68 4.86 15.95
C LEU A 244 -4.05 3.38 16.00
N PRO A 245 -3.74 2.68 17.12
CA PRO A 245 -4.23 1.32 17.34
C PRO A 245 -5.75 1.25 17.19
N ASP A 246 -6.25 0.13 16.65
CA ASP A 246 -7.70 0.00 16.45
C ASP A 246 -8.50 0.06 17.75
N ASP A 247 -7.92 -0.35 18.86
CA ASP A 247 -8.49 -0.31 20.21
C ASP A 247 -8.27 1.02 20.96
N HIS A 248 -7.58 2.00 20.37
CA HIS A 248 -7.36 3.30 20.99
C HIS A 248 -8.68 4.07 21.15
N GLU A 249 -8.88 4.70 22.31
CA GLU A 249 -10.12 5.44 22.67
C GLU A 249 -10.45 6.60 21.72
N LEU A 250 -9.47 7.19 21.05
CA LEU A 250 -9.68 8.25 20.06
C LEU A 250 -9.71 7.73 18.62
N ASN A 251 -9.62 6.42 18.38
CA ASN A 251 -9.78 5.87 17.04
C ASN A 251 -11.26 5.81 16.64
N ALA A 252 -11.69 6.74 15.79
CA ALA A 252 -13.07 6.83 15.31
C ALA A 252 -13.34 5.95 14.07
N GLY A 253 -12.36 5.19 13.60
CA GLY A 253 -12.47 4.34 12.40
C GLY A 253 -12.32 5.08 11.08
N MET A 254 -12.18 4.33 9.98
CA MET A 254 -11.96 4.87 8.65
C MET A 254 -13.24 5.45 8.03
N VAL A 255 -13.06 6.50 7.24
CA VAL A 255 -14.12 7.14 6.42
C VAL A 255 -13.90 6.83 4.95
N GLY A 256 -14.97 6.64 4.21
CA GLY A 256 -14.92 6.43 2.76
C GLY A 256 -16.16 5.75 2.19
N LEU A 257 -16.08 5.44 0.90
CA LEU A 257 -17.17 4.81 0.15
C LEU A 257 -17.15 3.28 0.21
N GLN A 258 -15.97 2.71 0.32
CA GLN A 258 -15.73 1.27 0.19
C GLN A 258 -14.92 0.73 1.36
N THR A 259 -13.75 1.29 1.60
CA THR A 259 -12.83 0.91 2.67
C THR A 259 -13.10 1.72 3.92
N SER A 260 -14.29 1.59 4.49
CA SER A 260 -14.74 2.41 5.62
C SER A 260 -15.45 1.60 6.68
N HIS A 261 -15.40 2.13 7.88
CA HIS A 261 -16.22 1.66 8.99
C HIS A 261 -17.53 2.49 9.06
N ARG A 262 -18.67 1.84 9.29
CA ARG A 262 -19.95 2.56 9.44
C ARG A 262 -19.90 3.61 10.54
N TYR A 263 -19.29 3.28 11.67
CA TYR A 263 -19.10 4.20 12.79
C TYR A 263 -18.15 5.36 12.44
N GLY A 264 -17.16 5.15 11.57
CA GLY A 264 -16.28 6.20 11.06
C GLY A 264 -17.04 7.21 10.21
N ASN A 265 -17.83 6.74 9.24
CA ASN A 265 -18.70 7.61 8.44
C ASN A 265 -19.72 8.36 9.31
N ALA A 266 -20.37 7.68 10.28
CA ALA A 266 -21.31 8.29 11.20
C ALA A 266 -20.68 9.42 12.02
N THR A 267 -19.49 9.18 12.58
CA THR A 267 -18.77 10.19 13.36
C THR A 267 -18.34 11.36 12.49
N PHE A 268 -17.85 11.08 11.27
CA PHE A 268 -17.44 12.13 10.32
C PHE A 268 -18.61 13.04 9.93
N LEU A 269 -19.78 12.46 9.64
CA LEU A 269 -20.95 13.23 9.20
C LEU A 269 -21.47 14.21 10.25
N GLU A 270 -21.24 13.96 11.54
CA GLU A 270 -21.62 14.87 12.63
C GLU A 270 -20.52 15.87 13.01
N SER A 271 -19.31 15.73 12.47
CA SER A 271 -18.22 16.67 12.75
C SER A 271 -18.49 18.05 12.18
N ASP A 272 -17.94 19.08 12.82
CA ASP A 272 -18.02 20.49 12.39
C ASP A 272 -16.67 21.06 11.96
N PHE A 273 -15.57 20.34 12.25
CA PHE A 273 -14.22 20.73 11.89
C PHE A 273 -13.37 19.50 11.54
N VAL A 274 -12.52 19.64 10.53
CA VAL A 274 -11.62 18.57 10.08
C VAL A 274 -10.20 19.12 9.88
N LEU A 275 -9.25 18.60 10.64
CA LEU A 275 -7.82 18.79 10.42
C LEU A 275 -7.29 17.61 9.59
N GLY A 276 -7.08 17.82 8.32
CA GLY A 276 -6.48 16.82 7.43
C GLY A 276 -4.95 16.95 7.39
N ILE A 277 -4.23 15.88 7.72
CA ILE A 277 -2.76 15.86 7.70
C ILE A 277 -2.26 14.74 6.80
N GLY A 278 -1.45 15.09 5.78
CA GLY A 278 -0.80 14.12 4.90
C GLY A 278 -1.78 13.26 4.11
N ASN A 279 -2.92 13.79 3.72
CA ASN A 279 -3.93 13.12 2.90
C ASN A 279 -4.26 13.99 1.66
N ARG A 280 -4.73 13.35 0.59
CA ARG A 280 -4.98 14.00 -0.71
C ARG A 280 -6.46 14.14 -1.05
N TRP A 281 -7.34 13.84 -0.12
CA TRP A 281 -8.78 13.85 -0.35
C TRP A 281 -9.20 13.02 -1.58
N ALA A 282 -8.65 11.78 -1.68
CA ALA A 282 -9.02 10.88 -2.78
C ALA A 282 -10.52 10.58 -2.80
N ASN A 283 -11.11 10.42 -3.97
CA ASN A 283 -12.55 10.25 -4.14
C ASN A 283 -13.12 9.02 -3.40
N ARG A 284 -12.35 7.94 -3.25
CA ARG A 284 -12.75 6.76 -2.46
C ARG A 284 -12.91 7.07 -0.97
N HIS A 285 -12.23 8.11 -0.47
CA HIS A 285 -12.36 8.63 0.88
C HIS A 285 -13.47 9.68 0.99
N THR A 286 -13.52 10.66 0.08
CA THR A 286 -14.46 11.78 0.18
C THR A 286 -15.86 11.44 -0.33
N GLY A 287 -15.97 10.62 -1.35
CA GLY A 287 -17.23 10.45 -2.06
C GLY A 287 -17.72 11.76 -2.69
N LYS A 288 -19.02 12.03 -2.61
CA LYS A 288 -19.61 13.28 -3.09
C LYS A 288 -19.17 14.45 -2.23
N LEU A 289 -18.54 15.43 -2.85
CA LEU A 289 -17.94 16.57 -2.15
C LEU A 289 -18.96 17.45 -1.45
N ASP A 290 -20.14 17.64 -2.01
CA ASP A 290 -21.25 18.40 -1.40
C ASP A 290 -21.70 17.81 -0.05
N VAL A 291 -21.67 16.48 0.08
CA VAL A 291 -21.93 15.78 1.35
C VAL A 291 -20.71 15.84 2.27
N TYR A 292 -19.53 15.60 1.72
CA TYR A 292 -18.29 15.53 2.49
C TYR A 292 -17.92 16.87 3.13
N THR A 293 -18.14 17.99 2.44
CA THR A 293 -17.76 19.34 2.91
C THR A 293 -18.86 20.06 3.67
N ALA A 294 -20.12 19.60 3.59
CA ALA A 294 -21.26 20.28 4.17
C ALA A 294 -21.11 20.51 5.68
N GLY A 295 -21.22 21.77 6.12
CA GLY A 295 -21.26 22.15 7.54
C GLY A 295 -19.94 21.99 8.30
N ARG A 296 -18.82 21.82 7.61
CA ARG A 296 -17.49 21.59 8.19
C ARG A 296 -16.49 22.64 7.77
N THR A 297 -15.65 23.03 8.71
CA THR A 297 -14.45 23.83 8.47
C THR A 297 -13.24 22.92 8.25
N PHE A 298 -12.43 23.18 7.24
CA PHE A 298 -11.29 22.35 6.88
C PHE A 298 -9.96 23.07 7.02
N VAL A 299 -9.04 22.45 7.75
CA VAL A 299 -7.60 22.77 7.72
C VAL A 299 -6.87 21.64 7.02
N HIS A 300 -6.04 21.96 6.02
CA HIS A 300 -5.31 20.97 5.25
C HIS A 300 -3.79 21.18 5.36
N VAL A 301 -3.09 20.19 5.89
CA VAL A 301 -1.63 20.14 5.98
C VAL A 301 -1.11 19.10 5.01
N ASP A 302 -0.33 19.53 4.02
CA ASP A 302 0.30 18.63 3.05
C ASP A 302 1.70 19.13 2.68
N ILE A 303 2.62 18.19 2.41
CA ILE A 303 3.99 18.50 2.01
C ILE A 303 4.04 19.09 0.59
N GLU A 304 3.06 18.73 -0.25
CA GLU A 304 2.98 19.16 -1.65
C GLU A 304 1.96 20.30 -1.78
N PRO A 305 2.42 21.55 -1.96
CA PRO A 305 1.54 22.72 -2.01
C PRO A 305 0.43 22.60 -3.05
N THR A 306 0.67 21.90 -4.16
CA THR A 306 -0.31 21.74 -5.25
C THR A 306 -1.45 20.78 -4.91
N GLN A 307 -1.38 20.06 -3.79
CA GLN A 307 -2.49 19.25 -3.28
C GLN A 307 -3.51 20.10 -2.50
N ILE A 308 -3.06 21.21 -1.90
CA ILE A 308 -3.93 22.11 -1.14
C ILE A 308 -4.88 22.82 -2.08
N GLY A 309 -6.19 22.61 -1.90
CA GLY A 309 -7.22 23.18 -2.77
C GLY A 309 -7.46 22.45 -4.10
N LYS A 310 -6.76 21.34 -4.37
CA LYS A 310 -6.91 20.58 -5.61
C LYS A 310 -8.28 19.90 -5.76
N ILE A 311 -8.83 19.38 -4.69
CA ILE A 311 -10.10 18.64 -4.69
C ILE A 311 -11.24 19.56 -4.25
N PHE A 312 -11.06 20.28 -3.16
CA PHE A 312 -11.92 21.36 -2.69
C PHE A 312 -11.06 22.39 -1.94
N ALA A 313 -11.51 23.64 -1.89
CA ALA A 313 -10.79 24.69 -1.16
C ALA A 313 -10.94 24.48 0.35
N PRO A 314 -9.85 24.25 1.11
CA PRO A 314 -9.93 24.28 2.56
C PRO A 314 -10.06 25.70 3.07
N ASP A 315 -10.62 25.90 4.28
CA ASP A 315 -10.65 27.19 4.95
C ASP A 315 -9.25 27.68 5.33
N TYR A 316 -8.34 26.74 5.57
CA TYR A 316 -6.94 27.05 5.83
C TYR A 316 -5.99 25.96 5.31
N GLY A 317 -4.98 26.34 4.54
CA GLY A 317 -3.97 25.46 3.98
C GLY A 317 -2.60 25.72 4.58
N ILE A 318 -1.82 24.67 4.86
CA ILE A 318 -0.45 24.72 5.39
C ILE A 318 0.43 23.78 4.58
N ALA A 319 1.40 24.35 3.85
CA ALA A 319 2.42 23.57 3.16
C ALA A 319 3.53 23.18 4.14
N SER A 320 3.54 21.91 4.58
CA SER A 320 4.50 21.39 5.56
C SER A 320 4.66 19.88 5.47
N ASP A 321 5.87 19.40 5.77
CA ASP A 321 6.10 18.02 6.16
C ASP A 321 5.23 17.69 7.39
N ALA A 322 4.66 16.47 7.43
CA ALA A 322 3.74 16.09 8.49
C ALA A 322 4.42 16.02 9.86
N LYS A 323 5.69 15.55 9.93
CA LYS A 323 6.45 15.50 11.20
C LYS A 323 6.73 16.89 11.73
N ALA A 324 7.27 17.77 10.87
CA ALA A 324 7.56 19.15 11.25
C ALA A 324 6.30 19.91 11.70
N ALA A 325 5.15 19.67 11.06
CA ALA A 325 3.88 20.25 11.48
C ALA A 325 3.43 19.68 12.83
N LEU A 326 3.45 18.36 13.02
CA LEU A 326 3.00 17.70 14.23
C LEU A 326 3.89 18.04 15.46
N GLU A 327 5.21 18.19 15.28
CA GLU A 327 6.09 18.68 16.33
C GLU A 327 5.64 20.04 16.87
N LEU A 328 5.32 20.99 15.97
CA LEU A 328 4.79 22.30 16.37
C LEU A 328 3.36 22.22 16.91
N PHE A 329 2.49 21.37 16.37
CA PHE A 329 1.14 21.14 16.89
C PHE A 329 1.18 20.66 18.35
N VAL A 330 2.05 19.70 18.66
CA VAL A 330 2.26 19.19 20.03
C VAL A 330 2.81 20.28 20.95
N GLU A 331 3.85 20.99 20.51
CA GLU A 331 4.46 22.08 21.28
C GLU A 331 3.42 23.15 21.66
N VAL A 332 2.72 23.70 20.68
CA VAL A 332 1.72 24.75 20.89
C VAL A 332 0.54 24.25 21.73
N ALA A 333 0.08 23.00 21.50
CA ALA A 333 -1.01 22.42 22.31
C ALA A 333 -0.63 22.25 23.77
N ARG A 334 0.61 21.80 24.07
CA ARG A 334 1.13 21.71 25.45
C ARG A 334 1.19 23.08 26.14
N GLU A 335 1.68 24.10 25.45
CA GLU A 335 1.75 25.46 25.99
C GLU A 335 0.35 26.03 26.28
N LEU A 336 -0.60 25.86 25.36
CA LEU A 336 -1.97 26.32 25.53
C LEU A 336 -2.67 25.58 26.68
N LYS A 337 -2.46 24.27 26.80
CA LYS A 337 -3.00 23.45 27.89
C LYS A 337 -2.49 23.95 29.25
N ALA A 338 -1.20 24.28 29.35
CA ALA A 338 -0.60 24.80 30.57
C ALA A 338 -1.06 26.22 30.92
N ALA A 339 -1.24 27.10 29.89
CA ALA A 339 -1.55 28.52 30.10
C ALA A 339 -3.02 28.78 30.43
N ARG A 340 -3.97 28.07 29.78
CA ARG A 340 -5.41 28.35 29.88
C ARG A 340 -6.32 27.12 29.82
N GLY A 341 -5.77 25.92 29.72
CA GLY A 341 -6.51 24.70 29.42
C GLY A 341 -6.90 24.60 27.95
N LEU A 342 -7.34 23.43 27.56
CA LEU A 342 -7.95 23.13 26.25
C LEU A 342 -9.42 22.76 26.44
N PRO A 343 -10.29 22.91 25.43
CA PRO A 343 -11.67 22.48 25.52
C PRO A 343 -11.78 21.00 25.89
N ASP A 344 -12.71 20.69 26.80
CA ASP A 344 -13.07 19.31 27.12
C ASP A 344 -13.90 18.72 25.97
N ARG A 345 -13.47 17.59 25.43
CA ARG A 345 -14.11 16.86 24.33
C ARG A 345 -14.45 15.42 24.69
N SER A 346 -14.45 15.10 25.98
CA SER A 346 -14.73 13.73 26.46
C SER A 346 -16.07 13.21 25.92
N ALA A 347 -17.12 14.02 25.95
CA ALA A 347 -18.44 13.64 25.42
C ALA A 347 -18.44 13.36 23.91
N TRP A 348 -17.61 14.07 23.13
CA TRP A 348 -17.47 13.81 21.71
C TRP A 348 -16.69 12.53 21.43
N ALA A 349 -15.60 12.28 22.16
CA ALA A 349 -14.83 11.04 22.09
C ALA A 349 -15.68 9.83 22.51
N GLU A 350 -16.43 9.93 23.60
CA GLU A 350 -17.37 8.90 24.07
C GLU A 350 -18.44 8.60 23.01
N ALA A 351 -19.02 9.62 22.37
CA ALA A 351 -20.00 9.42 21.30
C ALA A 351 -19.40 8.69 20.08
N ALA A 352 -18.13 8.93 19.76
CA ALA A 352 -17.43 8.18 18.71
C ALA A 352 -17.24 6.70 19.09
N GLN A 353 -16.88 6.41 20.35
CA GLN A 353 -16.75 5.04 20.85
C GLN A 353 -18.09 4.31 20.96
N GLU A 354 -19.17 4.99 21.36
CA GLU A 354 -20.52 4.41 21.35
C GLU A 354 -20.94 3.99 19.93
N ARG A 355 -20.66 4.82 18.92
CA ARG A 355 -20.89 4.44 17.52
C ARG A 355 -20.04 3.25 17.12
N LYS A 356 -18.76 3.23 17.52
CA LYS A 356 -17.87 2.09 17.27
C LYS A 356 -18.43 0.80 17.86
N ALA A 357 -18.96 0.84 19.06
CA ALA A 357 -19.56 -0.32 19.71
C ALA A 357 -20.88 -0.78 19.06
N THR A 358 -21.71 0.16 18.60
CA THR A 358 -23.08 -0.13 18.13
C THR A 358 -23.22 -0.34 16.63
N LEU A 359 -22.28 0.19 15.81
CA LEU A 359 -22.34 0.14 14.35
C LEU A 359 -21.33 -0.86 13.74
N GLN A 360 -20.91 -1.87 14.50
CA GLN A 360 -20.07 -2.96 14.00
C GLN A 360 -20.77 -3.77 12.91
N ARG A 361 -20.00 -4.26 11.95
CA ARG A 361 -20.50 -5.23 10.97
C ARG A 361 -20.60 -6.62 11.62
N ARG A 362 -21.59 -7.39 11.21
CA ARG A 362 -21.64 -8.80 11.56
C ARG A 362 -20.58 -9.55 10.78
N THR A 363 -19.78 -10.37 11.47
CA THR A 363 -18.71 -11.18 10.88
C THR A 363 -18.90 -12.67 11.06
N HIS A 364 -19.64 -13.07 12.10
CA HIS A 364 -19.87 -14.49 12.41
C HIS A 364 -20.98 -15.08 11.56
N PHE A 365 -20.59 -16.01 10.69
CA PHE A 365 -21.46 -16.81 9.82
C PHE A 365 -20.91 -18.24 9.74
N ASP A 366 -21.78 -19.22 9.89
CA ASP A 366 -21.44 -20.66 9.82
C ASP A 366 -21.93 -21.32 8.53
N ASP A 367 -22.29 -20.50 7.55
CA ASP A 367 -22.86 -20.95 6.28
C ASP A 367 -21.79 -21.60 5.37
N ILE A 368 -22.20 -22.60 4.59
CA ILE A 368 -21.40 -23.25 3.54
C ILE A 368 -22.14 -23.07 2.20
N PRO A 369 -21.46 -22.53 1.17
CA PRO A 369 -20.07 -22.06 1.09
C PRO A 369 -19.76 -20.88 2.03
N ILE A 370 -18.49 -20.70 2.36
CA ILE A 370 -18.04 -19.74 3.37
C ILE A 370 -18.43 -18.31 2.98
N LYS A 371 -19.03 -17.56 3.90
CA LYS A 371 -19.19 -16.11 3.75
C LYS A 371 -17.86 -15.40 3.98
N PRO A 372 -17.50 -14.40 3.16
CA PRO A 372 -16.20 -13.70 3.28
C PRO A 372 -15.99 -13.09 4.66
N GLN A 373 -17.03 -12.60 5.33
CA GLN A 373 -16.96 -11.99 6.66
C GLN A 373 -16.33 -12.92 7.71
N ARG A 374 -16.67 -14.24 7.63
CA ARG A 374 -16.13 -15.24 8.56
C ARG A 374 -14.62 -15.42 8.41
N VAL A 375 -14.07 -15.29 7.20
CA VAL A 375 -12.63 -15.39 6.97
C VAL A 375 -11.90 -14.29 7.76
N TYR A 376 -12.38 -13.05 7.70
CA TYR A 376 -11.76 -11.92 8.41
C TYR A 376 -11.91 -12.01 9.93
N GLU A 377 -13.03 -12.55 10.41
CA GLU A 377 -13.21 -12.84 11.83
C GLU A 377 -12.14 -13.81 12.34
N GLU A 378 -11.94 -14.92 11.62
CA GLU A 378 -10.93 -15.92 12.01
C GLU A 378 -9.51 -15.41 11.80
N MET A 379 -9.26 -14.54 10.79
CA MET A 379 -7.97 -13.86 10.65
C MET A 379 -7.66 -12.97 11.87
N ASN A 380 -8.61 -12.19 12.35
CA ASN A 380 -8.42 -11.36 13.56
C ASN A 380 -8.09 -12.18 14.81
N LYS A 381 -8.63 -13.42 14.92
CA LYS A 381 -8.34 -14.33 16.03
C LYS A 381 -6.96 -14.99 15.90
N ALA A 382 -6.61 -15.41 14.68
CA ALA A 382 -5.39 -16.16 14.41
C ALA A 382 -4.13 -15.29 14.30
N PHE A 383 -4.26 -14.07 13.78
CA PHE A 383 -3.15 -13.15 13.51
C PHE A 383 -3.19 -11.99 14.50
N GLY A 384 -2.17 -11.89 15.34
CA GLY A 384 -2.09 -10.90 16.42
C GLY A 384 -1.73 -9.48 15.92
N PRO A 385 -1.62 -8.52 16.86
CA PRO A 385 -1.39 -7.10 16.55
C PRO A 385 -0.05 -6.79 15.88
N GLU A 386 0.90 -7.73 15.92
CA GLU A 386 2.21 -7.61 15.26
C GLU A 386 2.18 -8.02 13.78
N THR A 387 1.01 -8.39 13.24
CA THR A 387 0.89 -8.86 11.86
C THR A 387 0.92 -7.71 10.86
N ARG A 388 1.74 -7.85 9.84
CA ARG A 388 1.77 -6.98 8.66
C ARG A 388 0.88 -7.56 7.57
N TYR A 389 -0.24 -6.93 7.32
CA TYR A 389 -1.14 -7.31 6.22
C TYR A 389 -0.69 -6.67 4.92
N VAL A 390 -0.70 -7.44 3.84
CA VAL A 390 -0.35 -7.00 2.48
C VAL A 390 -1.50 -7.29 1.54
N SER A 391 -2.03 -6.28 0.87
CA SER A 391 -3.17 -6.44 -0.05
C SER A 391 -3.18 -5.34 -1.12
N THR A 392 -3.77 -5.58 -2.28
CA THR A 392 -3.87 -4.59 -3.35
C THR A 392 -5.28 -4.02 -3.52
N ILE A 393 -6.13 -4.72 -4.24
CA ILE A 393 -7.47 -4.24 -4.67
C ILE A 393 -8.46 -5.42 -4.70
N GLY A 394 -9.72 -5.13 -4.91
CA GLY A 394 -10.81 -6.08 -5.06
C GLY A 394 -11.69 -6.17 -3.82
N LEU A 395 -12.65 -7.09 -3.84
CA LEU A 395 -13.52 -7.30 -2.68
C LEU A 395 -12.73 -7.76 -1.46
N SER A 396 -11.64 -8.51 -1.63
CA SER A 396 -10.74 -8.95 -0.57
C SER A 396 -10.14 -7.77 0.21
N GLN A 397 -9.59 -6.78 -0.49
CA GLN A 397 -9.07 -5.56 0.13
C GLN A 397 -10.15 -4.75 0.82
N ILE A 398 -11.31 -4.57 0.15
CA ILE A 398 -12.41 -3.77 0.68
C ILE A 398 -12.96 -4.41 1.96
N ALA A 399 -13.22 -5.70 1.92
CA ALA A 399 -13.69 -6.45 3.08
C ALA A 399 -12.65 -6.49 4.20
N GLY A 400 -11.37 -6.71 3.85
CA GLY A 400 -10.26 -6.62 4.80
C GLY A 400 -10.23 -5.27 5.52
N ALA A 401 -10.34 -4.17 4.77
CA ALA A 401 -10.36 -2.82 5.34
C ALA A 401 -11.62 -2.53 6.20
N GLN A 402 -12.71 -3.25 5.98
CA GLN A 402 -13.94 -3.08 6.76
C GLN A 402 -13.99 -3.94 8.04
N MET A 403 -13.20 -5.02 8.12
CA MET A 403 -13.41 -6.08 9.12
C MET A 403 -12.14 -6.51 9.85
N LEU A 404 -10.94 -6.26 9.31
CA LEU A 404 -9.69 -6.54 10.02
C LEU A 404 -9.38 -5.44 11.05
N HIS A 405 -8.48 -5.76 11.98
CA HIS A 405 -7.95 -4.84 12.97
C HIS A 405 -6.45 -4.58 12.72
N VAL A 406 -6.05 -3.33 12.74
CA VAL A 406 -4.66 -2.91 12.56
C VAL A 406 -4.23 -2.00 13.70
N TYR A 407 -3.14 -2.35 14.37
CA TYR A 407 -2.74 -1.74 15.63
C TYR A 407 -1.50 -0.85 15.52
N ARG A 408 -0.75 -0.92 14.40
CA ARG A 408 0.52 -0.22 14.25
C ARG A 408 0.70 0.40 12.88
N PRO A 409 1.44 1.50 12.77
CA PRO A 409 1.85 2.06 11.48
C PRO A 409 2.61 1.03 10.64
N ARG A 410 2.41 1.04 9.32
CA ARG A 410 3.05 0.10 8.38
C ARG A 410 2.66 -1.38 8.58
N HIS A 411 1.55 -1.65 9.30
CA HIS A 411 0.97 -2.97 9.43
C HIS A 411 -0.23 -3.23 8.49
N TRP A 412 -0.67 -2.20 7.76
CA TRP A 412 -1.50 -2.33 6.57
C TRP A 412 -0.72 -1.80 5.37
N ILE A 413 -0.19 -2.70 4.57
CA ILE A 413 0.66 -2.39 3.41
C ILE A 413 -0.16 -2.61 2.15
N ASN A 414 -0.43 -1.51 1.43
CA ASN A 414 -1.40 -1.49 0.36
C ASN A 414 -0.99 -0.48 -0.73
N CYS A 415 -1.29 -0.79 -2.00
CA CYS A 415 -1.16 0.17 -3.10
C CYS A 415 -2.51 0.84 -3.37
N GLY A 416 -2.83 1.88 -2.56
CA GLY A 416 -4.18 2.45 -2.47
C GLY A 416 -4.66 3.20 -3.71
N GLN A 417 -3.78 3.90 -4.42
CA GLN A 417 -4.19 4.76 -5.54
C GLN A 417 -4.27 4.02 -6.87
N ALA A 418 -3.30 3.20 -7.20
CA ALA A 418 -3.24 2.52 -8.49
C ALA A 418 -4.00 1.20 -8.47
N GLY A 419 -3.83 0.41 -7.41
CA GLY A 419 -4.48 -0.88 -7.22
C GLY A 419 -4.23 -1.88 -8.36
N PRO A 420 -2.99 -2.11 -8.80
CA PRO A 420 -2.74 -3.09 -9.85
C PRO A 420 -3.02 -4.50 -9.33
N LEU A 421 -3.61 -5.34 -10.17
CA LEU A 421 -3.71 -6.77 -9.92
C LEU A 421 -2.31 -7.42 -10.00
N GLY A 422 -2.08 -8.47 -9.23
CA GLY A 422 -0.79 -9.14 -9.15
C GLY A 422 0.22 -8.51 -8.19
N TRP A 423 -0.12 -7.38 -7.56
CA TRP A 423 0.77 -6.69 -6.63
C TRP A 423 1.00 -7.45 -5.32
N THR A 424 -0.01 -8.18 -4.84
CA THR A 424 -0.02 -8.72 -3.46
C THR A 424 1.11 -9.72 -3.21
N ILE A 425 1.32 -10.70 -4.10
CA ILE A 425 2.36 -11.73 -3.92
C ILE A 425 3.77 -11.12 -3.89
N PRO A 426 4.21 -10.37 -4.92
CA PRO A 426 5.56 -9.81 -4.91
C PRO A 426 5.77 -8.77 -3.81
N ALA A 427 4.76 -7.96 -3.50
CA ALA A 427 4.87 -7.01 -2.39
C ALA A 427 5.05 -7.71 -1.04
N ALA A 428 4.33 -8.82 -0.79
CA ALA A 428 4.51 -9.62 0.43
C ALA A 428 5.93 -10.19 0.53
N LEU A 429 6.52 -10.63 -0.59
CA LEU A 429 7.92 -11.05 -0.64
C LEU A 429 8.86 -9.90 -0.27
N GLY A 430 8.61 -8.70 -0.80
CA GLY A 430 9.37 -7.50 -0.47
C GLY A 430 9.27 -7.12 1.02
N VAL A 431 8.08 -7.19 1.59
CA VAL A 431 7.84 -6.94 3.03
C VAL A 431 8.58 -7.97 3.89
N ALA A 432 8.41 -9.25 3.61
CA ALA A 432 9.06 -10.32 4.37
C ALA A 432 10.59 -10.32 4.19
N LYS A 433 11.10 -9.78 3.07
CA LYS A 433 12.53 -9.58 2.87
C LYS A 433 13.08 -8.41 3.68
N ALA A 434 12.30 -7.33 3.81
CA ALA A 434 12.68 -6.15 4.61
C ALA A 434 12.64 -6.42 6.12
N ASP A 435 11.75 -7.32 6.56
CA ASP A 435 11.57 -7.69 7.96
C ASP A 435 11.38 -9.22 8.10
N PRO A 436 12.49 -9.99 8.10
CA PRO A 436 12.44 -11.45 8.06
C PRO A 436 11.82 -12.11 9.31
N GLU A 437 11.70 -11.36 10.40
CA GLU A 437 11.10 -11.83 11.66
C GLU A 437 9.62 -11.44 11.79
N ALA A 438 9.11 -10.60 10.89
CA ALA A 438 7.72 -10.15 10.95
C ALA A 438 6.74 -11.27 10.59
N SER A 439 5.59 -11.27 11.25
CA SER A 439 4.42 -12.01 10.81
C SER A 439 3.81 -11.31 9.60
N VAL A 440 4.01 -11.83 8.40
CA VAL A 440 3.46 -11.27 7.16
C VAL A 440 2.30 -12.12 6.69
N VAL A 441 1.15 -11.47 6.44
CA VAL A 441 -0.05 -12.09 5.90
C VAL A 441 -0.49 -11.35 4.65
N ALA A 442 -0.37 -12.01 3.50
CA ALA A 442 -0.92 -11.53 2.25
C ALA A 442 -2.40 -11.89 2.15
N LEU A 443 -3.21 -10.98 1.59
CA LEU A 443 -4.65 -11.16 1.40
C LEU A 443 -5.03 -10.78 -0.03
N SER A 444 -5.50 -11.74 -0.82
CA SER A 444 -5.94 -11.50 -2.19
C SER A 444 -7.19 -12.29 -2.56
N GLY A 445 -7.89 -11.82 -3.60
CA GLY A 445 -8.84 -12.62 -4.34
C GLY A 445 -8.14 -13.56 -5.33
N ASP A 446 -8.90 -14.48 -5.91
CA ASP A 446 -8.43 -15.47 -6.88
C ASP A 446 -7.82 -14.84 -8.15
N TYR A 447 -8.41 -13.76 -8.64
CA TYR A 447 -7.93 -13.10 -9.86
C TYR A 447 -6.64 -12.31 -9.63
N ASP A 448 -6.50 -11.59 -8.52
CA ASP A 448 -5.25 -10.94 -8.12
C ASP A 448 -4.12 -11.97 -7.96
N PHE A 449 -4.41 -13.09 -7.32
CA PHE A 449 -3.48 -14.19 -7.11
C PHE A 449 -2.94 -14.75 -8.45
N GLN A 450 -3.82 -14.92 -9.44
CA GLN A 450 -3.46 -15.50 -10.73
C GLN A 450 -2.61 -14.58 -11.62
N PHE A 451 -2.53 -13.27 -11.33
CA PHE A 451 -1.76 -12.32 -12.16
C PHE A 451 -0.24 -12.48 -12.02
N MET A 452 0.26 -12.86 -10.84
CA MET A 452 1.68 -12.98 -10.54
C MET A 452 1.98 -14.22 -9.68
N LEU A 453 1.25 -15.30 -9.93
CA LEU A 453 1.38 -16.53 -9.14
C LEU A 453 2.77 -17.18 -9.24
N GLU A 454 3.50 -16.95 -10.33
CA GLU A 454 4.87 -17.43 -10.56
C GLU A 454 5.86 -16.86 -9.53
N GLU A 455 5.56 -15.69 -8.95
CA GLU A 455 6.41 -15.09 -7.91
C GLU A 455 6.39 -15.89 -6.60
N LEU A 456 5.43 -16.79 -6.39
CA LEU A 456 5.49 -17.76 -5.28
C LEU A 456 6.77 -18.61 -5.32
N ALA A 457 7.24 -18.97 -6.51
CA ALA A 457 8.48 -19.71 -6.67
C ALA A 457 9.71 -18.92 -6.20
N VAL A 458 9.68 -17.58 -6.22
CA VAL A 458 10.71 -16.72 -5.62
C VAL A 458 10.73 -16.91 -4.11
N GLY A 459 9.55 -16.92 -3.47
CA GLY A 459 9.44 -17.19 -2.04
C GLY A 459 10.02 -18.54 -1.64
N ALA A 460 9.72 -19.58 -2.41
CA ALA A 460 10.29 -20.91 -2.19
C ALA A 460 11.81 -20.94 -2.44
N GLN A 461 12.29 -20.36 -3.52
CA GLN A 461 13.72 -20.33 -3.89
C GLN A 461 14.58 -19.59 -2.85
N HIS A 462 14.09 -18.45 -2.37
CA HIS A 462 14.84 -17.57 -1.46
C HIS A 462 14.49 -17.81 0.01
N ARG A 463 13.64 -18.80 0.31
CA ARG A 463 13.20 -19.14 1.66
C ARG A 463 12.59 -17.93 2.41
N ILE A 464 11.63 -17.29 1.76
CA ILE A 464 10.90 -16.12 2.28
C ILE A 464 9.52 -16.58 2.75
N PRO A 465 9.34 -16.90 4.05
CA PRO A 465 8.08 -17.41 4.57
C PRO A 465 7.07 -16.27 4.76
N TYR A 466 5.81 -16.52 4.40
CA TYR A 466 4.64 -15.73 4.79
C TYR A 466 3.37 -16.56 4.60
N VAL A 467 2.26 -16.15 5.19
CA VAL A 467 0.95 -16.78 4.97
C VAL A 467 0.19 -15.97 3.91
N HIS A 468 -0.35 -16.65 2.89
CA HIS A 468 -1.20 -16.05 1.88
C HIS A 468 -2.64 -16.52 2.05
N VAL A 469 -3.53 -15.64 2.50
CA VAL A 469 -4.96 -15.91 2.57
C VAL A 469 -5.58 -15.57 1.21
N LEU A 470 -5.99 -16.60 0.50
CA LEU A 470 -6.62 -16.53 -0.81
C LEU A 470 -8.13 -16.74 -0.65
N VAL A 471 -8.90 -15.68 -0.86
CA VAL A 471 -10.37 -15.75 -0.85
C VAL A 471 -10.88 -15.98 -2.26
N ASN A 472 -11.39 -17.19 -2.52
CA ASN A 472 -11.74 -17.66 -3.86
C ASN A 472 -13.26 -17.75 -4.03
N ASN A 473 -13.83 -16.89 -4.87
CA ASN A 473 -15.23 -16.97 -5.29
C ASN A 473 -15.39 -17.24 -6.80
N SER A 474 -14.28 -17.41 -7.53
CA SER A 474 -14.24 -17.66 -8.97
C SER A 474 -14.94 -16.57 -9.81
N TYR A 475 -14.80 -15.31 -9.38
CA TYR A 475 -15.36 -14.13 -10.04
C TYR A 475 -14.46 -12.89 -9.87
N LEU A 476 -14.49 -12.00 -10.86
CA LEU A 476 -14.10 -10.60 -10.63
C LEU A 476 -15.22 -9.90 -9.82
N GLY A 477 -15.32 -10.27 -8.53
CA GLY A 477 -16.48 -9.94 -7.71
C GLY A 477 -16.78 -8.44 -7.60
N LEU A 478 -15.76 -7.58 -7.47
CA LEU A 478 -15.92 -6.13 -7.44
C LEU A 478 -16.50 -5.58 -8.74
N ILE A 479 -16.01 -6.07 -9.87
CA ILE A 479 -16.50 -5.65 -11.19
C ILE A 479 -17.93 -6.14 -11.40
N ARG A 480 -18.22 -7.38 -11.04
CA ARG A 480 -19.58 -7.92 -11.09
C ARG A 480 -20.55 -7.09 -10.25
N GLN A 481 -20.16 -6.73 -9.03
CA GLN A 481 -20.98 -5.88 -8.16
C GLN A 481 -21.24 -4.49 -8.80
N ALA A 482 -20.24 -3.90 -9.47
CA ALA A 482 -20.40 -2.64 -10.19
C ALA A 482 -21.29 -2.79 -11.44
N GLN A 483 -21.14 -3.88 -12.20
CA GLN A 483 -21.95 -4.16 -13.40
C GLN A 483 -23.44 -4.32 -13.09
N ARG A 484 -23.80 -4.75 -11.89
CA ARG A 484 -25.21 -4.85 -11.48
C ARG A 484 -25.95 -3.51 -11.56
N ALA A 485 -25.26 -2.39 -11.34
CA ALA A 485 -25.85 -1.06 -11.52
C ALA A 485 -26.25 -0.74 -12.97
N PHE A 486 -25.71 -1.51 -13.93
CA PHE A 486 -26.02 -1.43 -15.36
C PHE A 486 -26.86 -2.62 -15.85
N GLU A 487 -27.34 -3.47 -14.92
CA GLU A 487 -28.10 -4.69 -15.21
C GLU A 487 -27.37 -5.67 -16.15
N ILE A 488 -26.04 -5.75 -16.02
CA ILE A 488 -25.19 -6.66 -16.79
C ILE A 488 -24.35 -7.57 -15.87
N ASP A 489 -23.97 -8.72 -16.40
CA ASP A 489 -23.00 -9.67 -15.83
C ASP A 489 -22.20 -10.25 -17.01
N PHE A 490 -21.15 -9.51 -17.44
CA PHE A 490 -20.45 -9.78 -18.69
C PHE A 490 -18.96 -10.00 -18.47
N GLN A 491 -18.47 -11.19 -18.83
CA GLN A 491 -17.06 -11.57 -18.82
C GLN A 491 -16.35 -11.38 -17.46
N VAL A 492 -17.03 -11.61 -16.36
CA VAL A 492 -16.49 -11.48 -15.00
C VAL A 492 -16.43 -12.83 -14.26
N ASN A 493 -16.94 -13.89 -14.88
CA ASN A 493 -16.94 -15.27 -14.39
C ASN A 493 -15.61 -15.95 -14.75
N LEU A 494 -14.97 -16.60 -13.77
CA LEU A 494 -13.75 -17.38 -13.93
C LEU A 494 -14.02 -18.89 -13.97
N GLU A 495 -15.28 -19.26 -14.09
CA GLU A 495 -15.77 -20.62 -14.06
C GLU A 495 -15.27 -21.47 -15.24
N PHE A 496 -14.76 -22.64 -14.92
CA PHE A 496 -14.55 -23.74 -15.87
C PHE A 496 -14.41 -25.07 -15.12
N GLU A 497 -14.67 -26.16 -15.80
CA GLU A 497 -14.43 -27.52 -15.28
C GLU A 497 -12.95 -27.86 -15.45
N ASN A 498 -12.25 -28.10 -14.32
CA ASN A 498 -10.86 -28.50 -14.32
C ASN A 498 -10.75 -30.02 -14.48
N LEU A 499 -10.30 -30.48 -15.64
CA LEU A 499 -10.16 -31.92 -15.93
C LEU A 499 -9.22 -32.67 -14.98
N ASN A 500 -8.28 -31.95 -14.36
CA ASN A 500 -7.31 -32.52 -13.41
C ASN A 500 -7.77 -32.39 -11.94
N SER A 501 -8.85 -31.69 -11.66
CA SER A 501 -9.42 -31.45 -10.34
C SER A 501 -10.94 -31.30 -10.45
N PRO A 502 -11.66 -32.36 -10.91
CA PRO A 502 -13.11 -32.29 -11.13
C PRO A 502 -13.90 -32.06 -9.82
N GLU A 503 -13.31 -32.37 -8.69
CA GLU A 503 -13.87 -32.13 -7.35
C GLU A 503 -14.09 -30.65 -7.03
N LEU A 504 -13.40 -29.74 -7.72
CA LEU A 504 -13.58 -28.30 -7.57
C LEU A 504 -14.84 -27.75 -8.27
N GLY A 505 -15.44 -28.56 -9.15
CA GLY A 505 -16.61 -28.13 -9.90
C GLY A 505 -16.32 -26.81 -10.65
N VAL A 506 -17.12 -25.80 -10.37
CA VAL A 506 -17.07 -24.51 -11.06
C VAL A 506 -15.93 -23.57 -10.63
N TYR A 507 -15.17 -23.91 -9.58
CA TYR A 507 -14.06 -23.03 -9.12
C TYR A 507 -12.82 -23.06 -10.01
N GLY A 508 -12.75 -24.00 -10.94
CA GLY A 508 -11.79 -24.02 -12.03
C GLY A 508 -10.34 -24.26 -11.62
N VAL A 509 -9.59 -23.21 -11.31
CA VAL A 509 -8.17 -23.31 -10.99
C VAL A 509 -7.94 -24.01 -9.65
N ASP A 510 -7.09 -25.05 -9.65
CA ASP A 510 -6.62 -25.70 -8.43
C ASP A 510 -5.40 -24.93 -7.87
N HIS A 511 -5.69 -23.88 -7.09
CA HIS A 511 -4.66 -23.02 -6.54
C HIS A 511 -3.75 -23.73 -5.54
N VAL A 512 -4.25 -24.77 -4.86
CA VAL A 512 -3.42 -25.61 -3.97
C VAL A 512 -2.36 -26.34 -4.79
N LYS A 513 -2.74 -27.06 -5.85
CA LYS A 513 -1.79 -27.74 -6.72
C LYS A 513 -0.82 -26.77 -7.41
N VAL A 514 -1.28 -25.60 -7.79
CA VAL A 514 -0.43 -24.53 -8.38
C VAL A 514 0.61 -24.09 -7.35
N ALA A 515 0.23 -23.75 -6.14
CA ALA A 515 1.16 -23.32 -5.10
C ALA A 515 2.18 -24.40 -4.74
N GLU A 516 1.75 -25.66 -4.62
CA GLU A 516 2.63 -26.81 -4.37
C GLU A 516 3.59 -27.04 -5.54
N GLY A 517 3.13 -26.92 -6.79
CA GLY A 517 3.94 -27.03 -7.99
C GLY A 517 5.03 -25.95 -8.08
N LEU A 518 4.82 -24.78 -7.46
CA LEU A 518 5.78 -23.69 -7.35
C LEU A 518 6.71 -23.81 -6.12
N GLY A 519 6.60 -24.90 -5.35
CA GLY A 519 7.46 -25.20 -4.20
C GLY A 519 6.97 -24.63 -2.86
N CYS A 520 5.75 -24.14 -2.82
CA CYS A 520 5.08 -23.64 -1.61
C CYS A 520 4.31 -24.75 -0.87
N LYS A 521 3.71 -24.43 0.26
CA LYS A 521 2.70 -25.26 0.92
C LYS A 521 1.32 -24.65 0.71
N ALA A 522 0.28 -25.47 0.76
CA ALA A 522 -1.09 -24.96 0.64
C ALA A 522 -2.09 -25.76 1.43
N ILE A 523 -3.19 -25.11 1.83
CA ILE A 523 -4.32 -25.68 2.56
C ILE A 523 -5.60 -25.15 1.89
N ARG A 524 -6.56 -26.02 1.59
CA ARG A 524 -7.90 -25.62 1.14
C ARG A 524 -8.90 -25.75 2.25
N VAL A 525 -9.74 -24.74 2.44
CA VAL A 525 -10.79 -24.69 3.45
C VAL A 525 -12.13 -24.49 2.78
N THR A 526 -13.09 -25.36 3.07
CA THR A 526 -14.47 -25.32 2.55
C THR A 526 -15.51 -25.20 3.66
N ASP A 527 -15.10 -25.45 4.91
CA ASP A 527 -15.94 -25.32 6.11
C ASP A 527 -15.45 -24.14 6.96
N PRO A 528 -16.29 -23.16 7.30
CA PRO A 528 -15.90 -22.03 8.13
C PRO A 528 -15.34 -22.40 9.50
N ALA A 529 -15.73 -23.55 10.05
CA ALA A 529 -15.23 -24.04 11.34
C ALA A 529 -13.74 -24.43 11.31
N GLU A 530 -13.20 -24.75 10.13
CA GLU A 530 -11.80 -25.17 9.96
C GLU A 530 -10.83 -23.99 9.72
N LEU A 531 -11.33 -22.76 9.48
CA LEU A 531 -10.50 -21.60 9.13
C LEU A 531 -9.43 -21.29 10.19
N GLY A 532 -9.80 -21.29 11.47
CA GLY A 532 -8.86 -21.00 12.56
C GLY A 532 -7.71 -21.99 12.62
N ASP A 533 -8.02 -23.30 12.57
CA ASP A 533 -7.02 -24.36 12.58
C ASP A 533 -6.12 -24.30 11.33
N ALA A 534 -6.69 -23.99 10.17
CA ALA A 534 -5.93 -23.84 8.92
C ALA A 534 -4.94 -22.67 9.00
N PHE A 535 -5.31 -21.54 9.59
CA PHE A 535 -4.39 -20.40 9.79
C PHE A 535 -3.26 -20.76 10.77
N GLU A 536 -3.57 -21.43 11.88
CA GLU A 536 -2.55 -21.90 12.83
C GLU A 536 -1.61 -22.93 12.20
N GLN A 537 -2.13 -23.84 11.38
CA GLN A 537 -1.33 -24.78 10.62
C GLN A 537 -0.44 -24.07 9.59
N ALA A 538 -0.97 -23.07 8.88
CA ALA A 538 -0.21 -22.31 7.89
C ALA A 538 0.99 -21.59 8.53
N LYS A 539 0.82 -20.98 9.69
CA LYS A 539 1.92 -20.37 10.45
C LYS A 539 3.03 -21.37 10.78
N LYS A 540 2.65 -22.56 11.24
CA LYS A 540 3.60 -23.64 11.56
C LYS A 540 4.36 -24.11 10.31
N LEU A 541 3.64 -24.35 9.21
CA LEU A 541 4.24 -24.78 7.94
C LEU A 541 5.19 -23.71 7.37
N ALA A 542 4.83 -22.43 7.44
CA ALA A 542 5.67 -21.33 6.99
C ALA A 542 6.97 -21.26 7.81
N ALA A 543 6.88 -21.39 9.12
CA ALA A 543 8.06 -21.40 10.00
C ALA A 543 8.96 -22.62 9.77
N GLU A 544 8.37 -23.83 9.64
CA GLU A 544 9.09 -25.08 9.48
C GLU A 544 9.81 -25.18 8.13
N HIS A 545 9.08 -24.90 7.04
CA HIS A 545 9.61 -25.09 5.68
C HIS A 545 10.27 -23.82 5.11
N ARG A 546 10.04 -22.66 5.73
CA ARG A 546 10.53 -21.36 5.28
C ARG A 546 10.15 -21.06 3.82
N VAL A 547 8.89 -21.29 3.49
CA VAL A 547 8.29 -20.99 2.18
C VAL A 547 6.93 -20.30 2.38
N PRO A 548 6.39 -19.63 1.37
CA PRO A 548 5.01 -19.16 1.40
C PRO A 548 4.03 -20.32 1.64
N VAL A 549 2.98 -20.06 2.41
CA VAL A 549 1.89 -21.02 2.64
C VAL A 549 0.58 -20.38 2.22
N VAL A 550 -0.09 -20.96 1.23
CA VAL A 550 -1.37 -20.48 0.72
C VAL A 550 -2.51 -21.17 1.48
N VAL A 551 -3.40 -20.38 2.08
CA VAL A 551 -4.67 -20.85 2.64
C VAL A 551 -5.79 -20.39 1.71
N GLU A 552 -6.32 -21.30 0.92
CA GLU A 552 -7.43 -21.04 0.01
C GLU A 552 -8.76 -21.26 0.70
N ALA A 553 -9.51 -20.21 0.96
CA ALA A 553 -10.88 -20.25 1.46
C ALA A 553 -11.87 -20.23 0.29
N ILE A 554 -12.67 -21.28 0.15
CA ILE A 554 -13.71 -21.37 -0.89
C ILE A 554 -14.95 -20.62 -0.43
N LEU A 555 -15.19 -19.48 -1.04
CA LEU A 555 -16.30 -18.59 -0.69
C LEU A 555 -17.57 -18.90 -1.49
N GLU A 556 -18.69 -18.34 -1.04
CA GLU A 556 -19.88 -18.19 -1.88
C GLU A 556 -19.50 -17.49 -3.19
N ARG A 557 -20.02 -17.97 -4.31
CA ARG A 557 -19.63 -17.48 -5.63
C ARG A 557 -20.09 -16.03 -5.89
N VAL A 558 -21.22 -15.66 -5.37
CA VAL A 558 -21.79 -14.32 -5.51
C VAL A 558 -21.60 -13.55 -4.21
N THR A 559 -20.37 -13.10 -3.99
CA THR A 559 -20.04 -12.25 -2.84
C THR A 559 -20.43 -10.81 -3.11
N ASN A 560 -20.98 -10.15 -2.09
CA ASN A 560 -21.24 -8.73 -2.10
C ASN A 560 -20.69 -8.10 -0.82
N ILE A 561 -20.00 -6.97 -0.99
CA ILE A 561 -19.47 -6.19 0.12
C ILE A 561 -20.24 -4.87 0.15
N SER A 562 -20.56 -4.41 1.35
CA SER A 562 -21.24 -3.13 1.53
C SER A 562 -20.40 -1.99 0.97
N MET A 563 -20.98 -1.26 0.02
CA MET A 563 -20.37 -0.08 -0.60
C MET A 563 -21.42 1.01 -0.76
N SER A 564 -21.00 2.27 -0.68
CA SER A 564 -21.85 3.44 -0.90
C SER A 564 -21.31 4.33 -2.01
N THR A 565 -22.14 5.20 -2.54
CA THR A 565 -21.73 6.29 -3.45
C THR A 565 -21.50 7.59 -2.70
N THR A 566 -21.93 7.66 -1.44
CA THR A 566 -21.76 8.79 -0.51
C THR A 566 -21.31 8.26 0.84
N ASN A 567 -20.83 9.12 1.71
CA ASN A 567 -20.51 8.75 3.09
C ASN A 567 -21.76 8.64 3.98
N ASP A 568 -22.94 8.72 3.38
CA ASP A 568 -24.22 8.57 4.07
C ASP A 568 -24.40 7.12 4.54
N ILE A 569 -24.46 6.91 5.83
CA ILE A 569 -24.67 5.61 6.46
C ILE A 569 -26.11 5.12 6.38
N GLY A 570 -27.08 6.00 6.12
CA GLY A 570 -28.49 5.65 5.99
C GLY A 570 -28.81 4.81 4.76
N ASN A 571 -27.91 4.82 3.76
CA ASN A 571 -28.05 4.09 2.49
C ASN A 571 -27.10 2.90 2.36
N VAL A 572 -26.45 2.47 3.43
CA VAL A 572 -25.59 1.29 3.42
C VAL A 572 -26.44 0.03 3.39
N VAL A 573 -26.25 -0.77 2.33
CA VAL A 573 -26.95 -2.04 2.14
C VAL A 573 -25.98 -3.17 2.43
N GLU A 574 -26.34 -4.06 3.34
CA GLU A 574 -25.59 -5.30 3.61
C GLU A 574 -26.41 -6.50 3.16
N PHE A 575 -25.71 -7.44 2.53
CA PHE A 575 -26.29 -8.71 2.11
C PHE A 575 -25.95 -9.78 3.13
N GLU A 576 -26.97 -10.39 3.73
CA GLU A 576 -26.82 -11.42 4.75
C GLU A 576 -27.01 -12.84 4.21
N GLU A 577 -27.76 -13.00 3.12
CA GLU A 577 -27.97 -14.29 2.48
C GLU A 577 -26.81 -14.68 1.58
N ILE A 578 -26.50 -15.97 1.58
CA ILE A 578 -25.54 -16.54 0.63
C ILE A 578 -26.19 -16.67 -0.74
N ALA A 579 -25.54 -16.15 -1.75
CA ALA A 579 -25.87 -16.38 -3.14
C ALA A 579 -24.86 -17.37 -3.73
N THR A 580 -25.30 -18.58 -4.00
CA THR A 580 -24.45 -19.67 -4.51
C THR A 580 -24.40 -19.77 -6.02
N GLU A 581 -25.38 -19.19 -6.70
CA GLU A 581 -25.48 -19.24 -8.17
C GLU A 581 -25.04 -17.95 -8.82
N PRO A 582 -24.34 -18.02 -9.97
CA PRO A 582 -24.01 -16.84 -10.78
C PRO A 582 -25.28 -16.07 -11.17
N GLY A 583 -25.22 -14.73 -11.12
CA GLY A 583 -26.38 -13.90 -11.44
C GLY A 583 -27.44 -13.80 -10.34
N HIS A 584 -27.43 -14.69 -9.36
CA HIS A 584 -28.36 -14.64 -8.23
C HIS A 584 -27.97 -13.54 -7.24
N ALA A 585 -28.90 -12.66 -6.91
CA ALA A 585 -28.73 -11.70 -5.84
C ALA A 585 -29.28 -12.29 -4.54
N PRO A 586 -28.65 -12.02 -3.37
CA PRO A 586 -29.27 -12.33 -2.08
C PRO A 586 -30.68 -11.74 -2.00
N THR A 587 -31.63 -12.48 -1.46
CA THR A 587 -33.02 -12.03 -1.33
C THR A 587 -33.24 -11.16 -0.12
N SER A 588 -32.43 -11.33 0.93
CA SER A 588 -32.51 -10.44 2.11
C SER A 588 -31.50 -9.30 2.03
N ILE A 589 -32.01 -8.11 2.17
CA ILE A 589 -31.23 -6.87 2.21
C ILE A 589 -31.54 -6.19 3.53
N ARG A 590 -30.52 -6.03 4.36
CA ARG A 590 -30.64 -5.24 5.57
C ARG A 590 -30.28 -3.78 5.26
N THR A 591 -31.27 -2.92 5.25
CA THR A 591 -31.05 -1.47 5.24
C THR A 591 -30.95 -1.01 6.69
N LEU A 592 -29.79 -0.50 7.08
CA LEU A 592 -29.60 0.11 8.37
C LEU A 592 -30.12 1.55 8.31
N LYS A 593 -31.15 1.83 9.08
CA LYS A 593 -31.54 3.21 9.40
C LYS A 593 -30.82 3.57 10.70
N VAL A 594 -29.99 4.58 10.64
CA VAL A 594 -29.35 5.20 11.81
C VAL A 594 -30.18 6.35 12.29
#